data_17206b0b78cabeef1bee7dfcd976b433
#
_entry.id   17206b0b78cabeef1bee7dfcd976b433
#
_cell.length_a   1.000
_cell.length_b   1.000
_cell.length_c   1.000
_cell.angle_alpha   90.00
_cell.angle_beta   90.00
_cell.angle_gamma   90.00
#
_symmetry.space_group_name_H-M   'P 1'
#
loop_
_entity.id
_entity.type
_entity.pdbx_description
1 polymer ?
#
loop_
_entity_poly.entity_id
_entity_poly.type
_entity_poly.pdbx_seq_one_letter_code
_entity_poly.pdbx_strand_id
1 'polypeptide(L)'
;DIKSYYNDLTNPLFVTRLALVHQRFSTNTFPTWDLAQPFRYICHNGEINTLRGNISRMISRESLFESNWFGNEIKSILPVVLPKKSDSASMDMVVELLLMTGRSLPEVMMILIPEAWEKNNEMSSNKKAFYEFNSCLMEPWDGPASVPFTDGNYIGAVLDRNGLRPSRYSVTKDGYVIMSSEIGVIDIAPENVEFHGSCLLYTSPSPRDATL
;
A
#
# COMPACT_ATOMS: atom_id res chain seq x y z
N ASP A 1 -17.96 -5.70 22.92
CA ASP A 1 -16.66 -5.06 23.06
C ASP A 1 -15.57 -6.04 22.61
N ILE A 2 -14.65 -5.57 21.75
CA ILE A 2 -13.56 -6.40 21.21
C ILE A 2 -12.63 -6.89 22.32
N LYS A 3 -12.36 -6.07 23.33
CA LYS A 3 -11.52 -6.44 24.47
C LYS A 3 -12.10 -7.58 25.28
N SER A 4 -13.42 -7.67 25.37
CA SER A 4 -14.09 -8.75 26.10
C SER A 4 -14.05 -10.08 25.33
N TYR A 5 -13.86 -10.03 24.03
CA TYR A 5 -13.77 -11.21 23.16
C TYR A 5 -12.33 -11.72 23.01
N TYR A 6 -11.36 -10.79 22.86
CA TYR A 6 -9.95 -11.10 22.69
C TYR A 6 -9.17 -10.68 23.94
N ASN A 7 -8.90 -11.64 24.82
CA ASN A 7 -8.19 -11.39 26.08
C ASN A 7 -6.77 -10.83 25.87
N ASP A 8 -6.14 -11.15 24.75
CA ASP A 8 -4.79 -10.66 24.38
C ASP A 8 -4.73 -9.13 24.35
N LEU A 9 -5.84 -8.47 23.99
CA LEU A 9 -5.92 -6.99 23.93
C LEU A 9 -5.86 -6.34 25.32
N THR A 10 -5.99 -7.13 26.40
CA THR A 10 -5.84 -6.66 27.78
C THR A 10 -4.45 -6.91 28.37
N ASN A 11 -3.60 -7.65 27.63
CA ASN A 11 -2.25 -7.97 28.06
C ASN A 11 -1.39 -6.69 28.01
N PRO A 12 -0.72 -6.28 29.13
CA PRO A 12 0.13 -5.10 29.16
C PRO A 12 1.36 -5.20 28.22
N LEU A 13 1.71 -6.40 27.77
CA LEU A 13 2.75 -6.62 26.77
C LEU A 13 2.25 -6.40 25.33
N PHE A 14 0.95 -6.28 25.12
CA PHE A 14 0.36 -5.99 23.82
C PHE A 14 0.45 -4.49 23.54
N VAL A 15 1.65 -4.05 23.19
CA VAL A 15 1.95 -2.65 22.84
C VAL A 15 2.50 -2.58 21.43
N THR A 16 2.12 -1.53 20.70
CA THR A 16 2.61 -1.29 19.34
C THR A 16 2.84 0.20 19.12
N ARG A 17 3.79 0.53 18.23
CA ARG A 17 4.05 1.90 17.76
C ARG A 17 3.26 2.27 16.53
N LEU A 18 2.77 1.28 15.80
CA LEU A 18 2.02 1.48 14.58
C LEU A 18 0.87 0.47 14.48
N ALA A 19 -0.19 0.85 13.80
CA ALA A 19 -1.31 -0.03 13.52
C ALA A 19 -1.85 0.28 12.11
N LEU A 20 -1.92 -0.74 11.27
CA LEU A 20 -2.61 -0.72 10.01
C LEU A 20 -3.97 -1.39 10.19
N VAL A 21 -5.04 -0.68 9.91
CA VAL A 21 -6.41 -1.13 10.22
C VAL A 21 -7.30 -1.02 9.01
N HIS A 22 -8.11 -2.04 8.77
CA HIS A 22 -9.14 -2.01 7.73
C HIS A 22 -10.44 -2.63 8.26
N GLN A 23 -11.57 -2.02 7.92
CA GLN A 23 -12.87 -2.39 8.52
C GLN A 23 -13.62 -3.43 7.71
N ARG A 24 -13.35 -3.60 6.41
CA ARG A 24 -14.20 -4.35 5.49
C ARG A 24 -13.40 -5.31 4.63
N PHE A 25 -14.09 -6.36 4.15
CA PHE A 25 -13.62 -7.20 3.06
C PHE A 25 -13.76 -6.46 1.71
N SER A 26 -13.07 -6.97 0.68
CA SER A 26 -13.29 -6.54 -0.70
C SER A 26 -14.74 -6.81 -1.12
N THR A 27 -15.34 -5.88 -1.87
CA THR A 27 -16.73 -6.02 -2.37
C THR A 27 -16.83 -6.94 -3.58
N ASN A 28 -15.73 -7.20 -4.28
CA ASN A 28 -15.68 -7.94 -5.55
C ASN A 28 -15.36 -9.43 -5.39
N THR A 29 -15.19 -9.90 -4.16
CA THR A 29 -14.92 -11.30 -3.85
C THR A 29 -15.84 -11.80 -2.76
N PHE A 30 -16.08 -13.12 -2.73
CA PHE A 30 -16.76 -13.72 -1.60
C PHE A 30 -15.90 -13.55 -0.34
N PRO A 31 -16.43 -13.04 0.77
CA PRO A 31 -15.66 -12.77 1.97
C PRO A 31 -15.17 -14.08 2.62
N THR A 32 -13.87 -14.18 2.75
CA THR A 32 -13.18 -15.27 3.45
C THR A 32 -12.07 -14.67 4.32
N TRP A 33 -11.65 -15.37 5.36
CA TRP A 33 -10.67 -14.84 6.29
C TRP A 33 -9.31 -14.52 5.64
N ASP A 34 -8.93 -15.27 4.63
CA ASP A 34 -7.70 -15.04 3.87
C ASP A 34 -7.77 -13.81 2.93
N LEU A 35 -8.98 -13.23 2.78
CA LEU A 35 -9.21 -11.99 2.05
C LEU A 35 -9.57 -10.82 2.98
N ALA A 36 -9.49 -11.03 4.30
CA ALA A 36 -9.63 -9.95 5.26
C ALA A 36 -8.41 -9.02 5.19
N GLN A 37 -8.68 -7.73 5.18
CA GLN A 37 -7.64 -6.70 5.24
C GLN A 37 -7.40 -6.26 6.70
N PRO A 38 -6.20 -5.77 7.06
CA PRO A 38 -4.99 -5.65 6.22
C PRO A 38 -4.40 -7.00 5.84
N PHE A 39 -3.71 -7.04 4.71
CA PHE A 39 -2.88 -8.17 4.32
C PHE A 39 -1.53 -8.12 5.04
N ARG A 40 -0.49 -8.72 4.45
CA ARG A 40 0.83 -8.77 5.06
C ARG A 40 1.50 -7.39 5.11
N TYR A 41 1.36 -6.59 4.06
CA TYR A 41 2.02 -5.29 3.90
C TYR A 41 1.05 -4.16 3.67
N ILE A 42 -0.07 -4.41 3.00
CA ILE A 42 -0.98 -3.36 2.56
C ILE A 42 -2.42 -3.58 3.02
N CYS A 43 -3.16 -2.51 3.05
CA CYS A 43 -4.61 -2.52 2.86
C CYS A 43 -5.00 -1.45 1.84
N HIS A 44 -6.19 -1.51 1.29
CA HIS A 44 -6.63 -0.48 0.39
C HIS A 44 -8.12 -0.19 0.49
N ASN A 45 -8.46 1.05 0.23
CA ASN A 45 -9.83 1.49 0.03
C ASN A 45 -9.97 2.00 -1.41
N GLY A 46 -10.70 1.24 -2.25
CA GLY A 46 -10.89 1.55 -3.66
C GLY A 46 -10.98 0.30 -4.53
N GLU A 47 -10.57 0.44 -5.77
CA GLU A 47 -10.61 -0.60 -6.80
C GLU A 47 -9.35 -0.51 -7.68
N ILE A 48 -8.69 -1.63 -7.92
CA ILE A 48 -7.59 -1.73 -8.88
C ILE A 48 -8.16 -2.23 -10.22
N ASN A 49 -8.41 -1.31 -11.13
CA ASN A 49 -9.10 -1.60 -12.40
C ASN A 49 -8.24 -2.39 -13.38
N THR A 50 -6.93 -2.32 -13.26
CA THR A 50 -5.97 -2.99 -14.16
C THR A 50 -5.65 -4.42 -13.75
N LEU A 51 -6.24 -4.93 -12.67
CA LEU A 51 -5.95 -6.23 -12.04
C LEU A 51 -5.73 -7.37 -13.04
N ARG A 52 -6.65 -7.53 -14.00
CA ARG A 52 -6.59 -8.63 -14.97
C ARG A 52 -5.33 -8.58 -15.83
N GLY A 53 -4.96 -7.38 -16.27
CA GLY A 53 -3.72 -7.15 -17.02
C GLY A 53 -2.49 -7.38 -16.16
N ASN A 54 -2.48 -6.90 -14.93
CA ASN A 54 -1.39 -7.08 -13.98
C ASN A 54 -1.12 -8.56 -13.70
N ILE A 55 -2.16 -9.36 -13.43
CA ILE A 55 -2.03 -10.80 -13.21
C ILE A 55 -1.48 -11.49 -14.46
N SER A 56 -2.03 -11.19 -15.65
CA SER A 56 -1.58 -11.82 -16.90
C SER A 56 -0.10 -11.52 -17.18
N ARG A 57 0.36 -10.31 -16.93
CA ARG A 57 1.76 -9.92 -17.09
C ARG A 57 2.66 -10.56 -16.03
N MET A 58 2.19 -10.69 -14.80
CA MET A 58 2.94 -11.42 -13.77
C MET A 58 3.17 -12.88 -14.16
N ILE A 59 2.12 -13.59 -14.58
CA ILE A 59 2.22 -14.98 -15.05
C ILE A 59 3.22 -15.09 -16.21
N SER A 60 3.20 -14.14 -17.15
CA SER A 60 4.13 -14.14 -18.27
C SER A 60 5.60 -13.99 -17.84
N ARG A 61 5.86 -13.23 -16.75
CA ARG A 61 7.21 -13.04 -16.21
C ARG A 61 7.72 -14.24 -15.42
N GLU A 62 6.86 -15.03 -14.83
CA GLU A 62 7.24 -16.15 -13.96
C GLU A 62 8.20 -17.13 -14.65
N SER A 63 8.07 -17.29 -15.97
CA SER A 63 8.97 -18.13 -16.75
C SER A 63 10.41 -17.62 -16.85
N LEU A 64 10.63 -16.33 -16.56
CA LEU A 64 11.92 -15.67 -16.62
C LEU A 64 12.57 -15.50 -15.23
N PHE A 65 11.91 -15.98 -14.18
CA PHE A 65 12.43 -15.82 -12.83
C PHE A 65 13.66 -16.71 -12.61
N GLU A 66 14.73 -16.04 -12.20
CA GLU A 66 15.99 -16.65 -11.79
C GLU A 66 16.43 -16.07 -10.45
N SER A 67 17.01 -16.89 -9.61
CA SER A 67 17.51 -16.45 -8.32
C SER A 67 18.71 -17.30 -7.90
N ASN A 68 19.81 -16.66 -7.56
CA ASN A 68 20.98 -17.33 -6.98
C ASN A 68 20.69 -17.90 -5.58
N TRP A 69 19.71 -17.35 -4.86
CA TRP A 69 19.32 -17.80 -3.53
C TRP A 69 18.43 -19.05 -3.58
N PHE A 70 17.46 -19.06 -4.49
CA PHE A 70 16.52 -20.17 -4.63
C PHE A 70 17.01 -21.27 -5.59
N GLY A 71 17.90 -20.94 -6.53
CA GLY A 71 18.32 -21.89 -7.55
C GLY A 71 17.10 -22.55 -8.23
N ASN A 72 17.08 -23.87 -8.29
CA ASN A 72 15.98 -24.64 -8.88
C ASN A 72 14.67 -24.58 -8.06
N GLU A 73 14.74 -24.18 -6.80
CA GLU A 73 13.56 -24.08 -5.91
C GLU A 73 12.74 -22.80 -6.16
N ILE A 74 13.19 -21.92 -7.05
CA ILE A 74 12.43 -20.70 -7.45
C ILE A 74 10.99 -21.06 -7.86
N LYS A 75 10.77 -22.25 -8.39
CA LYS A 75 9.45 -22.74 -8.78
C LYS A 75 8.49 -22.94 -7.62
N SER A 76 9.00 -23.06 -6.39
CA SER A 76 8.16 -23.25 -5.19
C SER A 76 7.38 -22.02 -4.79
N ILE A 77 7.81 -20.82 -5.25
CA ILE A 77 7.09 -19.56 -5.01
C ILE A 77 6.10 -19.22 -6.11
N LEU A 78 5.94 -20.07 -7.11
CA LEU A 78 5.02 -19.86 -8.22
C LEU A 78 3.70 -20.64 -8.05
N PRO A 79 2.57 -20.12 -8.51
CA PRO A 79 2.41 -18.78 -9.07
C PRO A 79 2.52 -17.69 -7.99
N VAL A 80 3.07 -16.52 -8.34
CA VAL A 80 3.18 -15.38 -7.42
C VAL A 80 1.82 -14.92 -6.97
N VAL A 81 0.90 -14.74 -7.92
CA VAL A 81 -0.48 -14.35 -7.63
C VAL A 81 -1.37 -15.58 -7.67
N LEU A 82 -1.89 -15.95 -6.50
CA LEU A 82 -2.80 -17.09 -6.38
C LEU A 82 -4.16 -16.78 -7.05
N PRO A 83 -4.80 -17.81 -7.66
CA PRO A 83 -6.10 -17.62 -8.31
C PRO A 83 -7.20 -17.27 -7.29
N LYS A 84 -8.24 -16.58 -7.79
CA LYS A 84 -9.44 -16.21 -7.03
C LYS A 84 -9.17 -15.31 -5.80
N LYS A 85 -8.11 -14.53 -5.85
CA LYS A 85 -7.82 -13.52 -4.84
C LYS A 85 -8.42 -12.16 -5.24
N SER A 86 -8.61 -11.28 -4.24
CA SER A 86 -9.01 -9.90 -4.50
C SER A 86 -7.89 -9.12 -5.19
N ASP A 87 -8.21 -7.95 -5.70
CA ASP A 87 -7.25 -7.01 -6.28
C ASP A 87 -6.13 -6.66 -5.29
N SER A 88 -6.49 -6.26 -4.08
CA SER A 88 -5.57 -5.92 -3.01
C SER A 88 -4.74 -7.12 -2.53
N ALA A 89 -5.35 -8.29 -2.39
CA ALA A 89 -4.60 -9.51 -2.04
C ALA A 89 -3.58 -9.87 -3.13
N SER A 90 -3.96 -9.72 -4.39
CA SER A 90 -3.06 -9.95 -5.53
C SER A 90 -1.91 -8.96 -5.55
N MET A 91 -2.18 -7.69 -5.26
CA MET A 91 -1.16 -6.65 -5.14
C MET A 91 -0.21 -6.93 -3.97
N ASP A 92 -0.72 -7.33 -2.80
CA ASP A 92 0.09 -7.65 -1.62
C ASP A 92 1.12 -8.77 -1.89
N MET A 93 0.72 -9.79 -2.67
CA MET A 93 1.63 -10.86 -3.10
C MET A 93 2.76 -10.34 -4.00
N VAL A 94 2.46 -9.38 -4.88
CA VAL A 94 3.48 -8.74 -5.73
C VAL A 94 4.37 -7.80 -4.91
N VAL A 95 3.83 -7.11 -3.92
CA VAL A 95 4.61 -6.32 -2.95
C VAL A 95 5.63 -7.22 -2.26
N GLU A 96 5.20 -8.38 -1.74
CA GLU A 96 6.08 -9.33 -1.09
C GLU A 96 7.22 -9.79 -2.02
N LEU A 97 6.89 -10.16 -3.26
CA LEU A 97 7.89 -10.55 -4.25
C LEU A 97 8.94 -9.45 -4.46
N LEU A 98 8.52 -8.21 -4.63
CA LEU A 98 9.44 -7.09 -4.87
C LEU A 98 10.29 -6.77 -3.65
N LEU A 99 9.76 -6.89 -2.45
CA LEU A 99 10.54 -6.77 -1.20
C LEU A 99 11.63 -7.84 -1.10
N MET A 100 11.33 -9.07 -1.53
CA MET A 100 12.32 -10.16 -1.56
C MET A 100 13.49 -9.89 -2.51
N THR A 101 13.35 -8.96 -3.45
CA THR A 101 14.46 -8.49 -4.30
C THR A 101 15.39 -7.47 -3.61
N GLY A 102 15.13 -7.14 -2.34
CA GLY A 102 15.92 -6.19 -1.54
C GLY A 102 15.50 -4.72 -1.68
N ARG A 103 14.36 -4.43 -2.32
CA ARG A 103 13.81 -3.08 -2.42
C ARG A 103 13.14 -2.68 -1.11
N SER A 104 13.15 -1.40 -0.78
CA SER A 104 12.39 -0.87 0.35
C SER A 104 10.89 -0.82 0.02
N LEU A 105 10.04 -0.93 1.05
CA LEU A 105 8.58 -0.89 0.85
C LEU A 105 8.09 0.43 0.20
N PRO A 106 8.56 1.63 0.58
CA PRO A 106 8.19 2.85 -0.13
C PRO A 106 8.56 2.80 -1.63
N GLU A 107 9.73 2.27 -1.97
CA GLU A 107 10.18 2.11 -3.34
C GLU A 107 9.29 1.15 -4.13
N VAL A 108 8.91 0.03 -3.53
CA VAL A 108 7.97 -0.93 -4.11
C VAL A 108 6.61 -0.28 -4.39
N MET A 109 6.10 0.50 -3.44
CA MET A 109 4.83 1.20 -3.62
C MET A 109 4.89 2.25 -4.72
N MET A 110 6.00 2.99 -4.84
CA MET A 110 6.22 3.93 -5.97
C MET A 110 6.28 3.22 -7.32
N ILE A 111 6.84 2.00 -7.37
CA ILE A 111 6.88 1.20 -8.60
C ILE A 111 5.49 0.75 -9.01
N LEU A 112 4.71 0.23 -8.07
CA LEU A 112 3.39 -0.34 -8.34
C LEU A 112 2.32 0.72 -8.58
N ILE A 113 2.42 1.85 -7.88
CA ILE A 113 1.49 2.98 -7.98
C ILE A 113 2.28 4.26 -8.32
N PRO A 114 2.78 4.38 -9.55
CA PRO A 114 3.56 5.54 -9.94
C PRO A 114 2.67 6.79 -10.06
N GLU A 115 3.22 7.92 -9.67
CA GLU A 115 2.61 9.22 -9.96
C GLU A 115 2.51 9.47 -11.47
N ALA A 116 1.74 10.47 -11.87
CA ALA A 116 1.70 10.95 -13.26
C ALA A 116 3.01 11.71 -13.58
N TRP A 117 4.04 11.01 -14.03
CA TRP A 117 5.39 11.52 -14.17
C TRP A 117 5.77 11.99 -15.58
N GLU A 118 5.20 11.40 -16.63
CA GLU A 118 5.64 11.62 -18.02
C GLU A 118 5.58 13.09 -18.44
N LYS A 119 4.50 13.78 -18.15
CA LYS A 119 4.26 15.18 -18.51
C LYS A 119 4.45 16.16 -17.35
N ASN A 120 4.96 15.70 -16.21
CA ASN A 120 5.16 16.54 -15.04
C ASN A 120 6.48 17.29 -15.16
N ASN A 121 6.45 18.59 -15.48
CA ASN A 121 7.64 19.42 -15.64
C ASN A 121 8.26 19.86 -14.30
N GLU A 122 7.54 19.73 -13.19
CA GLU A 122 7.99 20.12 -11.86
C GLU A 122 8.72 18.97 -11.14
N MET A 123 8.55 17.74 -11.61
CA MET A 123 9.20 16.58 -11.03
C MET A 123 10.70 16.59 -11.28
N SER A 124 11.50 16.30 -10.26
CA SER A 124 12.95 16.21 -10.38
C SER A 124 13.39 15.15 -11.39
N SER A 125 14.53 15.38 -12.06
CA SER A 125 15.08 14.46 -13.05
C SER A 125 15.34 13.06 -12.49
N ASN A 126 15.82 12.96 -11.24
CA ASN A 126 16.07 11.68 -10.58
C ASN A 126 14.78 10.88 -10.38
N LYS A 127 13.70 11.55 -9.95
CA LYS A 127 12.40 10.89 -9.76
C LYS A 127 11.79 10.45 -11.09
N LYS A 128 11.93 11.25 -12.14
CA LYS A 128 11.53 10.86 -13.50
C LYS A 128 12.29 9.64 -13.99
N ALA A 129 13.61 9.64 -13.85
CA ALA A 129 14.46 8.52 -14.26
C ALA A 129 14.11 7.23 -13.49
N PHE A 130 13.76 7.35 -12.20
CA PHE A 130 13.28 6.24 -11.40
C PHE A 130 12.00 5.63 -11.99
N TYR A 131 10.99 6.45 -12.30
CA TYR A 131 9.74 5.96 -12.88
C TYR A 131 9.94 5.42 -14.29
N GLU A 132 10.73 6.08 -15.13
CA GLU A 132 11.05 5.65 -16.49
C GLU A 132 11.70 4.25 -16.47
N PHE A 133 12.73 4.07 -15.66
CA PHE A 133 13.41 2.78 -15.50
C PHE A 133 12.46 1.68 -15.03
N ASN A 134 11.70 1.94 -13.96
CA ASN A 134 10.82 0.92 -13.38
C ASN A 134 9.59 0.62 -14.23
N SER A 135 9.14 1.55 -15.08
CA SER A 135 8.06 1.30 -16.04
C SER A 135 8.40 0.24 -17.10
N CYS A 136 9.70 0.03 -17.36
CA CYS A 136 10.17 -1.05 -18.24
C CYS A 136 10.11 -2.43 -17.55
N LEU A 137 10.14 -2.46 -16.22
CA LEU A 137 10.19 -3.68 -15.41
C LEU A 137 8.81 -4.12 -14.92
N MET A 138 7.98 -3.16 -14.54
CA MET A 138 6.69 -3.41 -13.92
C MET A 138 5.63 -2.43 -14.42
N GLU A 139 4.49 -2.95 -14.81
CA GLU A 139 3.31 -2.14 -15.13
C GLU A 139 2.66 -1.57 -13.88
N PRO A 140 2.05 -0.38 -13.97
CA PRO A 140 1.33 0.20 -12.86
C PRO A 140 0.08 -0.62 -12.50
N TRP A 141 -0.22 -0.64 -11.21
CA TRP A 141 -1.49 -1.10 -10.65
C TRP A 141 -2.37 0.13 -10.49
N ASP A 142 -3.37 0.27 -11.32
CA ASP A 142 -4.12 1.52 -11.49
C ASP A 142 -5.61 1.35 -11.20
N GLY A 143 -6.18 2.38 -10.61
CA GLY A 143 -7.58 2.47 -10.20
C GLY A 143 -7.73 3.44 -9.03
N PRO A 144 -8.94 3.91 -8.72
CA PRO A 144 -9.17 4.86 -7.63
C PRO A 144 -8.91 4.18 -6.28
N ALA A 145 -7.78 4.43 -5.67
CA ALA A 145 -7.37 3.77 -4.43
C ALA A 145 -6.56 4.66 -3.49
N SER A 146 -6.77 4.47 -2.21
CA SER A 146 -5.87 4.88 -1.14
C SER A 146 -5.28 3.61 -0.52
N VAL A 147 -3.96 3.49 -0.52
CA VAL A 147 -3.24 2.28 -0.15
C VAL A 147 -2.27 2.57 0.99
N PRO A 148 -2.71 2.43 2.23
CA PRO A 148 -1.83 2.39 3.40
C PRO A 148 -1.00 1.10 3.40
N PHE A 149 0.23 1.21 3.90
CA PHE A 149 1.19 0.09 3.91
C PHE A 149 2.12 0.14 5.12
N THR A 150 2.66 -1.02 5.52
CA THR A 150 3.68 -1.13 6.55
C THR A 150 4.49 -2.41 6.40
N ASP A 151 5.77 -2.36 6.79
CA ASP A 151 6.65 -3.52 6.95
C ASP A 151 7.01 -3.79 8.42
N GLY A 152 6.34 -3.11 9.35
CA GLY A 152 6.62 -3.16 10.78
C GLY A 152 7.65 -2.13 11.25
N ASN A 153 8.46 -1.57 10.36
CA ASN A 153 9.42 -0.49 10.65
C ASN A 153 8.92 0.86 10.14
N TYR A 154 8.34 0.85 8.96
CA TYR A 154 7.76 2.01 8.30
C TYR A 154 6.25 1.85 8.20
N ILE A 155 5.54 2.95 8.30
CA ILE A 155 4.15 3.07 7.94
C ILE A 155 4.01 4.22 6.96
N GLY A 156 3.22 4.04 5.92
CA GLY A 156 3.02 5.05 4.91
C GLY A 156 1.71 4.84 4.18
N ALA A 157 1.46 5.69 3.20
CA ALA A 157 0.35 5.51 2.29
C ALA A 157 0.63 6.16 0.94
N VAL A 158 0.05 5.60 -0.10
CA VAL A 158 0.09 6.13 -1.45
C VAL A 158 -1.33 6.24 -1.99
N LEU A 159 -1.60 7.33 -2.68
CA LEU A 159 -2.82 7.51 -3.44
C LEU A 159 -2.63 6.99 -4.86
N ASP A 160 -3.75 6.66 -5.49
CA ASP A 160 -3.74 6.36 -6.93
C ASP A 160 -3.13 7.52 -7.75
N ARG A 161 -2.70 7.20 -8.97
CA ARG A 161 -2.03 8.15 -9.89
C ARG A 161 -2.75 9.49 -10.03
N ASN A 162 -4.07 9.47 -9.98
CA ASN A 162 -4.90 10.64 -10.17
C ASN A 162 -5.47 11.18 -8.85
N GLY A 163 -5.19 10.52 -7.70
CA GLY A 163 -5.69 10.87 -6.38
C GLY A 163 -7.21 10.97 -6.29
N LEU A 164 -7.87 10.06 -6.97
CA LEU A 164 -9.33 10.03 -7.02
C LEU A 164 -9.93 9.64 -5.68
N ARG A 165 -9.19 8.83 -4.90
CA ARG A 165 -9.62 8.46 -3.56
C ARG A 165 -9.04 9.44 -2.54
N PRO A 166 -9.88 10.13 -1.76
CA PRO A 166 -9.38 11.05 -0.75
C PRO A 166 -8.70 10.29 0.40
N SER A 167 -7.68 10.92 0.96
CA SER A 167 -7.10 10.51 2.25
C SER A 167 -6.79 11.75 3.06
N ARG A 168 -6.92 11.61 4.38
CA ARG A 168 -6.68 12.68 5.34
C ARG A 168 -5.73 12.21 6.40
N TYR A 169 -4.92 13.12 6.92
CA TYR A 169 -4.04 12.82 8.04
C TYR A 169 -4.09 13.92 9.08
N SER A 170 -3.83 13.54 10.30
CA SER A 170 -3.70 14.44 11.44
C SER A 170 -2.46 14.08 12.21
N VAL A 171 -1.71 15.09 12.64
CA VAL A 171 -0.60 14.97 13.57
C VAL A 171 -1.04 15.59 14.89
N THR A 172 -0.84 14.89 15.98
CA THR A 172 -1.25 15.36 17.30
C THR A 172 -0.05 15.86 18.11
N LYS A 173 -0.30 16.77 19.06
CA LYS A 173 0.73 17.34 19.94
C LYS A 173 1.40 16.29 20.84
N ASP A 174 0.71 15.20 21.12
CA ASP A 174 1.22 14.05 21.87
C ASP A 174 1.93 13.01 21.00
N GLY A 175 2.17 13.34 19.70
CA GLY A 175 3.07 12.60 18.82
C GLY A 175 2.41 11.46 18.04
N TYR A 176 1.09 11.43 17.90
CA TYR A 176 0.42 10.48 17.01
C TYR A 176 0.29 11.04 15.61
N VAL A 177 0.43 10.15 14.62
CA VAL A 177 0.05 10.41 13.22
C VAL A 177 -1.10 9.47 12.87
N ILE A 178 -2.23 10.01 12.53
CA ILE A 178 -3.43 9.28 12.14
C ILE A 178 -3.74 9.58 10.69
N MET A 179 -3.78 8.55 9.85
CA MET A 179 -4.16 8.67 8.46
C MET A 179 -5.35 7.77 8.16
N SER A 180 -6.31 8.26 7.39
CA SER A 180 -7.48 7.49 6.98
C SER A 180 -8.14 8.04 5.72
N SER A 181 -8.91 7.21 5.04
CA SER A 181 -9.76 7.62 3.91
C SER A 181 -11.00 8.41 4.35
N GLU A 182 -11.35 8.34 5.63
CA GLU A 182 -12.55 8.96 6.21
C GLU A 182 -12.17 9.85 7.41
N ILE A 183 -12.98 10.85 7.71
CA ILE A 183 -12.81 11.71 8.88
C ILE A 183 -13.47 11.05 10.10
N GLY A 184 -12.92 11.27 11.29
CA GLY A 184 -13.54 10.87 12.54
C GLY A 184 -13.41 9.39 12.86
N VAL A 185 -12.41 8.70 12.30
CA VAL A 185 -12.12 7.29 12.63
C VAL A 185 -11.58 7.14 14.06
N ILE A 186 -11.00 8.20 14.60
CA ILE A 186 -10.56 8.31 15.99
C ILE A 186 -10.99 9.69 16.48
N ASP A 187 -11.56 9.75 17.68
CA ASP A 187 -11.87 11.01 18.34
C ASP A 187 -10.58 11.68 18.83
N ILE A 188 -10.23 12.79 18.19
CA ILE A 188 -9.10 13.62 18.57
C ILE A 188 -9.65 14.95 19.07
N ALA A 189 -9.31 15.33 20.29
CA ALA A 189 -9.68 16.65 20.80
C ALA A 189 -9.05 17.74 19.93
N PRO A 190 -9.81 18.74 19.44
CA PRO A 190 -9.30 19.76 18.52
C PRO A 190 -8.06 20.49 19.04
N GLU A 191 -7.97 20.72 20.34
CA GLU A 191 -6.83 21.34 21.00
C GLU A 191 -5.54 20.48 20.95
N ASN A 192 -5.68 19.17 20.73
CA ASN A 192 -4.55 18.25 20.59
C ASN A 192 -4.06 18.13 19.15
N VAL A 193 -4.79 18.64 18.18
CA VAL A 193 -4.34 18.63 16.79
C VAL A 193 -3.25 19.69 16.61
N GLU A 194 -2.07 19.27 16.18
CA GLU A 194 -0.97 20.14 15.80
C GLU A 194 -1.07 20.52 14.33
N PHE A 195 -1.32 19.52 13.49
CA PHE A 195 -1.40 19.69 12.06
C PHE A 195 -2.39 18.69 11.45
N HIS A 196 -3.11 19.11 10.43
CA HIS A 196 -3.94 18.22 9.62
C HIS A 196 -3.84 18.60 8.15
N GLY A 197 -4.00 17.62 7.29
CA GLY A 197 -3.97 17.78 5.86
C GLY A 197 -4.86 16.79 5.14
N SER A 198 -5.13 17.10 3.89
CA SER A 198 -5.75 16.14 2.98
C SER A 198 -4.83 15.95 1.79
N CYS A 199 -4.64 14.71 1.40
CA CYS A 199 -4.03 14.40 0.12
C CYS A 199 -5.05 14.72 -0.95
N LEU A 200 -4.94 15.92 -1.53
CA LEU A 200 -5.73 16.36 -2.68
C LEU A 200 -4.78 16.51 -3.86
N LEU A 201 -5.18 16.01 -4.97
CA LEU A 201 -4.36 15.92 -6.17
C LEU A 201 -4.05 17.24 -6.87
N TYR A 202 -4.79 18.27 -6.55
CA TYR A 202 -4.69 19.56 -7.24
C TYR A 202 -3.74 20.56 -6.60
N THR A 203 -3.17 20.24 -5.47
CA THR A 203 -2.08 21.02 -4.91
C THR A 203 -0.79 20.24 -5.16
N SER A 204 0.07 20.79 -5.99
CA SER A 204 1.44 20.37 -6.29
C SER A 204 1.94 19.26 -5.37
N PRO A 205 2.38 18.10 -5.87
CA PRO A 205 2.95 17.06 -5.01
C PRO A 205 4.20 17.65 -4.35
N SER A 206 4.03 18.15 -3.14
CA SER A 206 5.18 18.50 -2.31
C SER A 206 5.88 17.18 -1.97
N PRO A 207 7.20 17.07 -2.16
CA PRO A 207 7.98 15.94 -1.68
C PRO A 207 7.85 15.74 -0.16
N ARG A 208 7.27 16.70 0.55
CA ARG A 208 6.99 16.63 1.99
C ARG A 208 5.74 15.81 2.33
N ASP A 209 4.84 15.60 1.37
CA ASP A 209 3.59 14.87 1.61
C ASP A 209 3.71 13.36 1.39
N ALA A 210 4.84 12.89 0.88
CA ALA A 210 5.12 11.48 0.62
C ALA A 210 6.07 10.84 1.64
N THR A 211 6.57 11.60 2.59
CA THR A 211 7.50 11.12 3.62
C THR A 211 7.06 11.61 4.98
N LEU A 212 6.26 10.82 5.64
CA LEU A 212 6.19 10.76 7.09
C LEU A 212 6.73 9.42 7.53
#